data_74417416a9e52054d96473feccf127a3
#
_entry.id   74417416a9e52054d96473feccf127a3
#
_cell.length_a   1.000
_cell.length_b   1.000
_cell.length_c   1.000
_cell.angle_alpha   90.00
_cell.angle_beta   90.00
_cell.angle_gamma   90.00
#
_symmetry.space_group_name_H-M   'P 1'
#
loop_
_entity.id
_entity.type
_entity.pdbx_description
1 polymer ?
#
loop_
_entity_poly.entity_id
_entity_poly.type
_entity_poly.pdbx_seq_one_letter_code
_entity_poly.pdbx_strand_id
1 'polypeptide(L)'
;MIKVISYQSKYKPDFKRLNLEWLDKYNLTESHDLEILDDPQGTVIDRGGCIFLAIEGERVVGTAGLWKENEKEYELIKMTVDPVYRGQGISKILLDRCLTEAGKLKAEKVFLFSNSQLQTALKLYGKYGFCNVEVTDAPFLTADVKMELSLALNQ
;
A
#
# COMPACT_ATOMS: atom_id res chain seq x y z
N MET A 1 -15.04 13.24 -9.91
CA MET A 1 -13.77 13.69 -9.31
C MET A 1 -13.25 12.68 -8.30
N ILE A 2 -12.00 12.38 -8.38
CA ILE A 2 -11.36 11.40 -7.48
C ILE A 2 -10.96 12.09 -6.18
N LYS A 3 -11.34 11.48 -5.04
CA LYS A 3 -10.93 11.93 -3.71
C LYS A 3 -10.20 10.81 -2.99
N VAL A 4 -9.26 11.18 -2.12
CA VAL A 4 -8.62 10.22 -1.22
C VAL A 4 -9.20 10.41 0.17
N ILE A 5 -9.70 9.33 0.75
CA ILE A 5 -10.30 9.32 2.09
C ILE A 5 -9.66 8.25 2.95
N SER A 6 -9.81 8.37 4.25
CA SER A 6 -9.43 7.31 5.18
C SER A 6 -10.42 6.16 5.08
N TYR A 7 -9.95 4.94 5.31
CA TYR A 7 -10.77 3.74 5.28
C TYR A 7 -11.99 3.87 6.19
N GLN A 8 -13.12 3.38 5.69
CA GLN A 8 -14.37 3.24 6.45
C GLN A 8 -14.89 1.83 6.24
N SER A 9 -15.49 1.25 7.29
CA SER A 9 -15.92 -0.15 7.27
C SER A 9 -16.92 -0.47 6.15
N LYS A 10 -17.71 0.49 5.71
CA LYS A 10 -18.65 0.28 4.61
C LYS A 10 -17.96 -0.08 3.31
N TYR A 11 -16.68 0.26 3.15
CA TYR A 11 -15.90 -0.03 1.95
C TYR A 11 -15.08 -1.33 2.06
N LYS A 12 -15.24 -2.09 3.13
CA LYS A 12 -14.50 -3.34 3.29
C LYS A 12 -14.66 -4.31 2.10
N PRO A 13 -15.88 -4.54 1.57
CA PRO A 13 -16.03 -5.42 0.42
C PRO A 13 -15.26 -4.93 -0.81
N ASP A 14 -15.27 -3.62 -1.05
CA ASP A 14 -14.57 -3.03 -2.20
C ASP A 14 -13.06 -3.13 -2.03
N PHE A 15 -12.57 -2.88 -0.83
CA PHE A 15 -11.15 -3.00 -0.51
C PHE A 15 -10.67 -4.42 -0.78
N LYS A 16 -11.42 -5.41 -0.31
CA LYS A 16 -11.08 -6.82 -0.52
C LYS A 16 -11.13 -7.18 -2.00
N ARG A 17 -12.21 -6.82 -2.68
CA ARG A 17 -12.41 -7.15 -4.10
C ARG A 17 -11.28 -6.62 -4.97
N LEU A 18 -10.97 -5.32 -4.87
CA LEU A 18 -9.94 -4.70 -5.68
C LEU A 18 -8.58 -5.37 -5.48
N ASN A 19 -8.22 -5.62 -4.23
CA ASN A 19 -6.93 -6.22 -3.93
C ASN A 19 -6.85 -7.68 -4.38
N LEU A 20 -7.92 -8.45 -4.19
CA LEU A 20 -7.93 -9.85 -4.63
C LEU A 20 -7.87 -9.97 -6.14
N GLU A 21 -8.62 -9.16 -6.88
CA GLU A 21 -8.58 -9.16 -8.35
C GLU A 21 -7.17 -8.94 -8.84
N TRP A 22 -6.46 -7.97 -8.24
CA TRP A 22 -5.11 -7.64 -8.63
C TRP A 22 -4.11 -8.74 -8.27
N LEU A 23 -4.17 -9.24 -7.03
CA LEU A 23 -3.28 -10.31 -6.56
C LEU A 23 -3.50 -11.60 -7.33
N ASP A 24 -4.75 -11.99 -7.57
CA ASP A 24 -5.08 -13.21 -8.31
C ASP A 24 -4.61 -13.14 -9.75
N LYS A 25 -4.68 -11.97 -10.37
CA LYS A 25 -4.20 -11.78 -11.74
C LYS A 25 -2.73 -12.16 -11.89
N TYR A 26 -1.92 -11.90 -10.86
CA TYR A 26 -0.47 -12.17 -10.89
C TYR A 26 -0.07 -13.40 -10.10
N ASN A 27 -1.03 -14.20 -9.62
CA ASN A 27 -0.78 -15.38 -8.79
C ASN A 27 0.01 -15.05 -7.52
N LEU A 28 -0.30 -13.92 -6.89
CA LEU A 28 0.42 -13.44 -5.72
C LEU A 28 -0.37 -13.54 -4.41
N THR A 29 -1.60 -14.07 -4.45
CA THR A 29 -2.46 -14.15 -3.27
C THR A 29 -1.91 -15.16 -2.25
N GLU A 30 -1.73 -14.71 -1.01
CA GLU A 30 -1.25 -15.55 0.10
C GLU A 30 -2.14 -15.36 1.33
N SER A 31 -2.00 -16.26 2.32
CA SER A 31 -2.83 -16.22 3.53
C SER A 31 -2.67 -14.90 4.30
N HIS A 32 -1.49 -14.31 4.32
CA HIS A 32 -1.26 -13.02 4.98
C HIS A 32 -2.10 -11.92 4.34
N ASP A 33 -2.26 -11.95 3.00
CA ASP A 33 -3.14 -11.02 2.30
C ASP A 33 -4.57 -11.15 2.79
N LEU A 34 -5.05 -12.38 2.90
CA LEU A 34 -6.43 -12.65 3.32
C LEU A 34 -6.70 -12.17 4.75
N GLU A 35 -5.71 -12.32 5.64
CA GLU A 35 -5.84 -11.82 7.01
C GLU A 35 -6.11 -10.31 7.02
N ILE A 36 -5.38 -9.56 6.21
CA ILE A 36 -5.54 -8.11 6.11
C ILE A 36 -6.86 -7.75 5.43
N LEU A 37 -7.17 -8.42 4.33
CA LEU A 37 -8.37 -8.09 3.54
C LEU A 37 -9.67 -8.46 4.26
N ASP A 38 -9.64 -9.46 5.12
CA ASP A 38 -10.81 -9.87 5.89
C ASP A 38 -11.03 -9.01 7.14
N ASP A 39 -9.99 -8.37 7.64
CA ASP A 39 -10.08 -7.53 8.84
C ASP A 39 -9.11 -6.34 8.77
N PRO A 40 -9.31 -5.41 7.83
CA PRO A 40 -8.38 -4.28 7.70
C PRO A 40 -8.35 -3.39 8.94
N GLN A 41 -9.47 -3.23 9.63
CA GLN A 41 -9.53 -2.43 10.84
C GLN A 41 -8.66 -3.03 11.95
N GLY A 42 -8.86 -4.32 12.26
CA GLY A 42 -8.15 -4.97 13.36
C GLY A 42 -6.69 -5.26 13.08
N THR A 43 -6.36 -5.58 11.82
CA THR A 43 -4.98 -5.96 11.48
C THR A 43 -4.08 -4.75 11.23
N VAL A 44 -4.62 -3.67 10.68
CA VAL A 44 -3.82 -2.50 10.27
C VAL A 44 -4.11 -1.28 11.12
N ILE A 45 -5.35 -0.82 11.13
CA ILE A 45 -5.71 0.48 11.71
C ILE A 45 -5.60 0.47 13.23
N ASP A 46 -6.17 -0.54 13.87
CA ASP A 46 -6.14 -0.65 15.35
C ASP A 46 -4.74 -0.84 15.90
N ARG A 47 -3.80 -1.25 15.05
CA ARG A 47 -2.39 -1.45 15.45
C ARG A 47 -1.51 -0.25 15.15
N GLY A 48 -2.10 0.87 14.75
CA GLY A 48 -1.36 2.12 14.53
C GLY A 48 -1.04 2.43 13.08
N GLY A 49 -1.45 1.58 12.15
CA GLY A 49 -1.33 1.85 10.73
C GLY A 49 -2.52 2.64 10.19
N CYS A 50 -2.58 2.76 8.88
CA CYS A 50 -3.69 3.46 8.23
C CYS A 50 -3.95 2.88 6.84
N ILE A 51 -5.15 3.11 6.33
CA ILE A 51 -5.54 2.70 4.98
C ILE A 51 -6.25 3.87 4.34
N PHE A 52 -5.88 4.18 3.09
CA PHE A 52 -6.51 5.22 2.29
C PHE A 52 -7.18 4.62 1.08
N LEU A 53 -8.30 5.21 0.69
CA LEU A 53 -9.08 4.80 -0.46
C LEU A 53 -9.21 5.98 -1.41
N ALA A 54 -9.00 5.74 -2.68
CA ALA A 54 -9.35 6.70 -3.73
C ALA A 54 -10.77 6.34 -4.16
N ILE A 55 -11.67 7.32 -4.12
CA ILE A 55 -13.07 7.11 -4.47
C ILE A 55 -13.52 8.09 -5.54
N GLU A 56 -14.44 7.63 -6.38
CA GLU A 56 -15.20 8.47 -7.29
C GLU A 56 -16.66 8.25 -6.95
N GLY A 57 -17.30 9.28 -6.36
CA GLY A 57 -18.62 9.09 -5.77
C GLY A 57 -18.54 8.06 -4.63
N GLU A 58 -19.31 6.99 -4.74
CA GLU A 58 -19.29 5.89 -3.77
C GLU A 58 -18.44 4.71 -4.25
N ARG A 59 -17.78 4.83 -5.39
CA ARG A 59 -16.98 3.74 -5.96
C ARG A 59 -15.53 3.84 -5.51
N VAL A 60 -15.02 2.77 -4.94
CA VAL A 60 -13.59 2.66 -4.60
C VAL A 60 -12.83 2.30 -5.88
N VAL A 61 -11.88 3.15 -6.27
CA VAL A 61 -11.10 2.98 -7.49
C VAL A 61 -9.61 2.76 -7.22
N GLY A 62 -9.19 2.86 -5.98
CA GLY A 62 -7.81 2.56 -5.60
C GLY A 62 -7.67 2.44 -4.10
N THR A 63 -6.60 1.77 -3.67
CA THR A 63 -6.30 1.55 -2.25
C THR A 63 -4.81 1.70 -2.00
N ALA A 64 -4.44 2.03 -0.76
CA ALA A 64 -3.07 1.95 -0.27
C ALA A 64 -3.09 2.03 1.25
N GLY A 65 -2.10 1.44 1.90
CA GLY A 65 -2.04 1.49 3.35
C GLY A 65 -0.63 1.49 3.88
N LEU A 66 -0.52 1.76 5.17
CA LEU A 66 0.72 1.67 5.93
C LEU A 66 0.52 0.72 7.09
N TRP A 67 1.31 -0.33 7.12
CA TRP A 67 1.37 -1.28 8.23
C TRP A 67 2.46 -0.80 9.19
N LYS A 68 2.12 -0.63 10.46
CA LYS A 68 3.10 -0.19 11.46
C LYS A 68 3.97 -1.36 11.87
N GLU A 69 5.24 -1.33 11.50
CA GLU A 69 6.21 -2.34 11.89
C GLU A 69 6.74 -2.05 13.30
N ASN A 70 7.08 -0.79 13.56
CA ASN A 70 7.48 -0.29 14.86
C ASN A 70 7.28 1.24 14.87
N GLU A 71 7.74 1.93 15.91
CA GLU A 71 7.51 3.37 16.03
C GLU A 71 8.17 4.20 14.93
N LYS A 72 9.18 3.67 14.26
CA LYS A 72 9.95 4.41 13.25
C LYS A 72 9.78 3.88 11.84
N GLU A 73 9.25 2.68 11.66
CA GLU A 73 9.19 2.01 10.37
C GLU A 73 7.78 1.56 10.04
N TYR A 74 7.36 1.87 8.82
CA TYR A 74 6.03 1.51 8.31
C TYR A 74 6.19 0.84 6.96
N GLU A 75 5.38 -0.18 6.72
CA GLU A 75 5.36 -0.89 5.44
C GLU A 75 4.23 -0.36 4.56
N LEU A 76 4.55 0.01 3.33
CA LEU A 76 3.53 0.36 2.32
C LEU A 76 2.89 -0.94 1.84
N ILE A 77 1.58 -1.05 1.99
CA ILE A 77 0.82 -2.27 1.68
C ILE A 77 -0.41 -1.96 0.83
N LYS A 78 -0.89 -2.98 0.13
CA LYS A 78 -2.18 -2.98 -0.58
C LYS A 78 -2.36 -1.79 -1.51
N MET A 79 -1.30 -1.43 -2.23
CA MET A 79 -1.33 -0.38 -3.24
C MET A 79 -1.86 -0.97 -4.55
N THR A 80 -3.07 -0.57 -4.93
CA THR A 80 -3.65 -1.01 -6.19
C THR A 80 -4.64 0.01 -6.74
N VAL A 81 -4.85 0.00 -8.04
CA VAL A 81 -5.80 0.87 -8.74
C VAL A 81 -6.65 0.01 -9.66
N ASP A 82 -7.95 0.27 -9.69
CA ASP A 82 -8.88 -0.38 -10.60
C ASP A 82 -8.34 -0.22 -12.03
N PRO A 83 -8.23 -1.33 -12.80
CA PRO A 83 -7.68 -1.25 -14.15
C PRO A 83 -8.36 -0.22 -15.06
N VAL A 84 -9.67 0.00 -14.89
CA VAL A 84 -10.43 0.95 -15.70
C VAL A 84 -9.95 2.39 -15.44
N TYR A 85 -9.37 2.64 -14.28
CA TYR A 85 -8.94 3.97 -13.84
C TYR A 85 -7.43 4.19 -13.93
N ARG A 86 -6.68 3.27 -14.54
CA ARG A 86 -5.23 3.42 -14.71
C ARG A 86 -4.92 4.59 -15.64
N GLY A 87 -3.71 5.14 -15.49
CA GLY A 87 -3.26 6.25 -16.32
C GLY A 87 -3.79 7.61 -15.90
N GLN A 88 -4.48 7.70 -14.76
CA GLN A 88 -5.05 8.95 -14.26
C GLN A 88 -4.32 9.51 -13.04
N GLY A 89 -3.17 8.93 -12.68
CA GLY A 89 -2.37 9.42 -11.55
C GLY A 89 -2.89 9.00 -10.19
N ILE A 90 -3.79 8.04 -10.09
CA ILE A 90 -4.38 7.62 -8.82
C ILE A 90 -3.33 6.99 -7.90
N SER A 91 -2.42 6.17 -8.45
CA SER A 91 -1.32 5.59 -7.66
C SER A 91 -0.48 6.68 -7.00
N LYS A 92 -0.22 7.76 -7.72
CA LYS A 92 0.59 8.87 -7.22
C LYS A 92 -0.09 9.59 -6.07
N ILE A 93 -1.39 9.89 -6.19
CA ILE A 93 -2.09 10.58 -5.11
C ILE A 93 -2.23 9.71 -3.87
N LEU A 94 -2.37 8.39 -4.05
CA LEU A 94 -2.40 7.44 -2.93
C LEU A 94 -1.04 7.36 -2.25
N LEU A 95 0.03 7.25 -3.04
CA LEU A 95 1.39 7.19 -2.50
C LEU A 95 1.74 8.50 -1.78
N ASP A 96 1.42 9.65 -2.38
CA ASP A 96 1.60 10.95 -1.75
C ASP A 96 0.90 11.01 -0.39
N ARG A 97 -0.32 10.51 -0.31
CA ARG A 97 -1.08 10.53 0.95
C ARG A 97 -0.43 9.62 1.99
N CYS A 98 0.02 8.44 1.60
CA CYS A 98 0.70 7.53 2.52
C CYS A 98 1.99 8.14 3.04
N LEU A 99 2.80 8.75 2.17
CA LEU A 99 4.06 9.36 2.60
C LEU A 99 3.83 10.60 3.46
N THR A 100 2.80 11.39 3.17
CA THR A 100 2.41 12.50 4.03
C THR A 100 2.02 12.00 5.42
N GLU A 101 1.25 10.93 5.49
CA GLU A 101 0.85 10.34 6.77
C GLU A 101 2.06 9.78 7.52
N ALA A 102 2.98 9.11 6.82
CA ALA A 102 4.20 8.61 7.44
C ALA A 102 5.01 9.74 8.07
N GLY A 103 5.08 10.89 7.40
CA GLY A 103 5.72 12.07 7.95
C GLY A 103 5.05 12.58 9.22
N LYS A 104 3.72 12.61 9.25
CA LYS A 104 2.95 13.00 10.43
C LYS A 104 3.17 12.04 11.59
N LEU A 105 3.34 10.76 11.30
CA LEU A 105 3.61 9.72 12.30
C LEU A 105 5.09 9.71 12.74
N LYS A 106 5.89 10.60 12.16
CA LYS A 106 7.34 10.70 12.44
C LYS A 106 8.10 9.42 12.12
N ALA A 107 7.67 8.74 11.07
CA ALA A 107 8.39 7.58 10.56
C ALA A 107 9.76 8.01 10.05
N GLU A 108 10.77 7.17 10.27
CA GLU A 108 12.11 7.38 9.73
C GLU A 108 12.29 6.62 8.43
N LYS A 109 11.50 5.58 8.21
CA LYS A 109 11.59 4.73 7.04
C LYS A 109 10.23 4.19 6.64
N VAL A 110 9.98 4.17 5.34
CA VAL A 110 8.88 3.42 4.73
C VAL A 110 9.52 2.35 3.85
N PHE A 111 9.08 1.12 3.99
CA PHE A 111 9.58 0.01 3.16
C PHE A 111 8.41 -0.72 2.53
N LEU A 112 8.71 -1.55 1.54
CA LEU A 112 7.70 -2.36 0.88
C LEU A 112 8.31 -3.67 0.39
N PHE A 113 7.44 -4.66 0.23
CA PHE A 113 7.76 -5.90 -0.46
C PHE A 113 6.97 -5.95 -1.76
N SER A 114 7.57 -6.49 -2.80
CA SER A 114 6.93 -6.56 -4.11
C SER A 114 7.44 -7.76 -4.88
N ASN A 115 7.07 -7.84 -6.13
CA ASN A 115 7.46 -8.92 -7.01
C ASN A 115 8.01 -8.33 -8.31
N SER A 116 9.05 -8.95 -8.84
CA SER A 116 9.75 -8.46 -10.04
C SER A 116 8.89 -8.37 -11.29
N GLN A 117 7.75 -9.10 -11.36
CA GLN A 117 6.85 -8.97 -12.49
C GLN A 117 6.05 -7.65 -12.48
N LEU A 118 6.04 -6.90 -11.36
CA LEU A 118 5.25 -5.69 -11.20
C LEU A 118 6.06 -4.44 -11.58
N GLN A 119 6.54 -4.39 -12.81
CA GLN A 119 7.49 -3.36 -13.26
C GLN A 119 6.97 -1.93 -13.18
N THR A 120 5.69 -1.71 -13.49
CA THR A 120 5.10 -0.36 -13.43
C THR A 120 5.12 0.20 -12.02
N ALA A 121 4.76 -0.65 -11.03
CA ALA A 121 4.78 -0.24 -9.63
C ALA A 121 6.21 0.04 -9.16
N LEU A 122 7.16 -0.84 -9.51
CA LEU A 122 8.56 -0.68 -9.12
C LEU A 122 9.16 0.62 -9.67
N LYS A 123 8.82 0.98 -10.90
CA LYS A 123 9.27 2.23 -11.48
C LYS A 123 8.71 3.44 -10.74
N LEU A 124 7.45 3.38 -10.34
CA LEU A 124 6.82 4.46 -9.57
C LEU A 124 7.55 4.64 -8.24
N TYR A 125 7.79 3.55 -7.52
CA TYR A 125 8.50 3.61 -6.25
C TYR A 125 9.90 4.21 -6.41
N GLY A 126 10.62 3.78 -7.45
CA GLY A 126 11.95 4.34 -7.74
C GLY A 126 11.92 5.83 -7.97
N LYS A 127 10.91 6.34 -8.67
CA LYS A 127 10.75 7.79 -8.90
C LYS A 127 10.52 8.56 -7.60
N TYR A 128 9.94 7.92 -6.59
CA TYR A 128 9.73 8.54 -5.28
C TYR A 128 10.95 8.44 -4.37
N GLY A 129 12.02 7.79 -4.84
CA GLY A 129 13.25 7.66 -4.07
C GLY A 129 13.42 6.35 -3.31
N PHE A 130 12.49 5.42 -3.47
CA PHE A 130 12.66 4.09 -2.89
C PHE A 130 13.83 3.39 -3.57
N CYS A 131 14.68 2.75 -2.76
CA CYS A 131 15.86 2.02 -3.24
C CYS A 131 15.72 0.53 -2.94
N ASN A 132 16.23 -0.30 -3.86
CA ASN A 132 16.23 -1.74 -3.64
C ASN A 132 17.19 -2.12 -2.51
N VAL A 133 16.74 -3.03 -1.66
CA VAL A 133 17.55 -3.61 -0.59
C VAL A 133 17.39 -5.12 -0.59
N GLU A 134 18.22 -5.82 0.18
CA GLU A 134 18.11 -7.27 0.30
C GLU A 134 16.76 -7.66 0.89
N VAL A 135 16.14 -8.71 0.33
CA VAL A 135 14.87 -9.22 0.82
C VAL A 135 15.11 -10.04 2.09
N THR A 136 14.69 -9.50 3.23
CA THR A 136 14.79 -10.17 4.53
C THR A 136 13.47 -10.06 5.26
N ASP A 137 13.13 -11.09 6.03
CA ASP A 137 11.92 -11.09 6.88
C ASP A 137 10.62 -10.80 6.13
N ALA A 138 10.54 -11.21 4.85
CA ALA A 138 9.35 -10.98 4.04
C ALA A 138 8.17 -11.79 4.58
N PRO A 139 6.99 -11.16 4.76
CA PRO A 139 5.79 -11.87 5.21
C PRO A 139 5.15 -12.70 4.09
N PHE A 140 5.67 -12.59 2.87
CA PHE A 140 5.12 -13.25 1.68
C PHE A 140 6.19 -14.13 1.03
N LEU A 141 5.81 -15.35 0.63
CA LEU A 141 6.70 -16.26 -0.09
C LEU A 141 7.00 -15.76 -1.52
N THR A 142 6.06 -15.03 -2.11
CA THR A 142 6.21 -14.52 -3.48
C THR A 142 6.98 -13.21 -3.56
N ALA A 143 7.37 -12.61 -2.43
CA ALA A 143 8.11 -11.35 -2.44
C ALA A 143 9.57 -11.61 -2.79
N ASP A 144 10.00 -11.13 -3.95
CA ASP A 144 11.40 -11.21 -4.39
C ASP A 144 12.03 -9.82 -4.53
N VAL A 145 11.31 -8.77 -4.13
CA VAL A 145 11.78 -7.38 -4.13
C VAL A 145 11.45 -6.75 -2.80
N LYS A 146 12.41 -6.03 -2.22
CA LYS A 146 12.20 -5.15 -1.07
C LYS A 146 12.78 -3.79 -1.41
N MET A 147 12.04 -2.73 -1.11
CA MET A 147 12.51 -1.36 -1.33
C MET A 147 12.32 -0.54 -0.06
N GLU A 148 13.16 0.47 0.13
CA GLU A 148 13.12 1.34 1.30
C GLU A 148 13.25 2.80 0.90
N LEU A 149 12.53 3.66 1.63
CA LEU A 149 12.65 5.11 1.53
C LEU A 149 12.93 5.68 2.90
N SER A 150 14.01 6.41 3.02
CA SER A 150 14.37 7.10 4.27
C SER A 150 13.68 8.45 4.34
N LEU A 151 13.03 8.75 5.46
CA LEU A 151 12.33 10.02 5.70
C LEU A 151 13.03 10.86 6.78
N ALA A 152 13.96 10.28 7.48
CA ALA A 152 14.56 10.93 8.66
C ALA A 152 15.41 12.14 8.33
N LEU A 153 15.85 12.26 7.10
CA LEU A 153 16.80 13.28 6.68
C LEU A 153 16.24 14.70 6.67
N ASN A 154 14.94 14.84 6.81
CA ASN A 154 14.28 16.13 6.69
C ASN A 154 14.00 16.78 8.03
N GLN A 155 14.60 16.28 9.08
CA GLN A 155 14.37 16.76 10.43
C GLN A 155 15.24 17.95 10.77
#